data_87ac9b52a97d3ff875fd574f65171186
#
_entry.id   87ac9b52a97d3ff875fd574f65171186
#
_cell.length_a   1.000
_cell.length_b   1.000
_cell.length_c   1.000
_cell.angle_alpha   90.00
_cell.angle_beta   90.00
_cell.angle_gamma   90.00
#
_symmetry.space_group_name_H-M   'P 1'
#
loop_
_entity.id
_entity.type
_entity.pdbx_description
1 polymer ?
#
loop_
_entity_poly.entity_id
_entity_poly.type
_entity_poly.pdbx_seq_one_letter_code
_entity_poly.pdbx_strand_id
1 'polypeptide(L)'
;RRVFECVKKYYFLHPEKICQIINERTDGFFEDYEFEWYYELPKCTFESFDDLKSFIQFIIENVNVDYKSVAYELIGRLLARALDTEITEKNILIFKIVDNYNNKRMDSGFIVGYDSLNLVRTVEDGMDQKRIYDVINNMAENIEIDFPHSALLLQKISKQYLDNSKTDFITSELGFEVL
;
A
#
# COMPACT_ATOMS: atom_id res chain seq x y z
N ARG A 1 8.04 -1.48 -20.78
CA ARG A 1 7.50 -0.31 -20.02
C ARG A 1 6.17 0.19 -20.62
N ARG A 2 6.06 0.49 -21.92
CA ARG A 2 4.80 0.97 -22.55
C ARG A 2 3.64 -0.02 -22.48
N VAL A 3 3.90 -1.33 -22.60
CA VAL A 3 2.86 -2.37 -22.50
C VAL A 3 2.27 -2.41 -21.11
N PHE A 4 3.09 -2.31 -20.06
CA PHE A 4 2.63 -2.27 -18.66
C PHE A 4 1.73 -1.06 -18.38
N GLU A 5 2.07 0.12 -18.89
CA GLU A 5 1.22 1.32 -18.73
C GLU A 5 -0.15 1.14 -19.38
N CYS A 6 -0.21 0.52 -20.57
CA CYS A 6 -1.48 0.22 -21.23
C CYS A 6 -2.33 -0.77 -20.43
N VAL A 7 -1.72 -1.79 -19.83
CA VAL A 7 -2.41 -2.80 -19.03
C VAL A 7 -2.96 -2.16 -17.75
N LYS A 8 -2.18 -1.31 -17.05
CA LYS A 8 -2.60 -0.57 -15.87
C LYS A 8 -3.84 0.28 -16.14
N LYS A 9 -3.78 1.08 -17.21
CA LYS A 9 -4.90 1.92 -17.65
C LYS A 9 -6.14 1.09 -17.99
N TYR A 10 -5.96 -0.08 -18.61
CA TYR A 10 -7.03 -0.99 -18.96
C TYR A 10 -7.82 -1.44 -17.73
N TYR A 11 -7.15 -1.91 -16.68
CA TYR A 11 -7.84 -2.41 -15.49
C TYR A 11 -8.51 -1.31 -14.67
N PHE A 12 -7.97 -0.11 -14.67
CA PHE A 12 -8.64 1.03 -14.07
C PHE A 12 -9.95 1.38 -14.81
N LEU A 13 -9.94 1.32 -16.15
CA LEU A 13 -11.12 1.54 -16.97
C LEU A 13 -12.10 0.36 -16.96
N HIS A 14 -11.65 -0.82 -16.50
CA HIS A 14 -12.41 -2.06 -16.49
C HIS A 14 -12.35 -2.76 -15.11
N PRO A 15 -12.86 -2.12 -14.04
CA PRO A 15 -12.83 -2.68 -12.69
C PRO A 15 -13.59 -4.02 -12.57
N GLU A 16 -14.53 -4.31 -13.50
CA GLU A 16 -15.22 -5.59 -13.59
C GLU A 16 -14.26 -6.77 -13.82
N LYS A 17 -13.12 -6.54 -14.46
CA LYS A 17 -12.08 -7.56 -14.66
C LYS A 17 -11.37 -7.91 -13.36
N ILE A 18 -11.16 -6.92 -12.49
CA ILE A 18 -10.61 -7.14 -11.15
C ILE A 18 -11.58 -7.98 -10.33
N CYS A 19 -12.88 -7.63 -10.36
CA CYS A 19 -13.91 -8.39 -9.67
C CYS A 19 -13.99 -9.83 -10.18
N GLN A 20 -13.92 -10.02 -11.49
CA GLN A 20 -13.93 -11.35 -12.12
C GLN A 20 -12.78 -12.21 -11.58
N ILE A 21 -11.55 -11.68 -11.58
CA ILE A 21 -10.37 -12.42 -11.11
C ILE A 21 -10.47 -12.76 -9.62
N ILE A 22 -10.96 -11.84 -8.79
CA ILE A 22 -11.15 -12.12 -7.36
C ILE A 22 -12.20 -13.21 -7.16
N ASN A 23 -13.31 -13.17 -7.92
CA ASN A 23 -14.44 -14.10 -7.79
C ASN A 23 -14.15 -15.49 -8.37
N GLU A 24 -13.30 -15.61 -9.37
CA GLU A 24 -12.95 -16.89 -10.02
C GLU A 24 -11.93 -17.72 -9.23
N ARG A 25 -11.32 -17.15 -8.19
CA ARG A 25 -10.35 -17.86 -7.37
C ARG A 25 -11.03 -18.83 -6.41
N THR A 26 -10.65 -20.08 -6.53
CA THR A 26 -11.20 -21.19 -5.72
C THR A 26 -10.37 -21.50 -4.47
N ASP A 27 -9.14 -20.99 -4.34
CA ASP A 27 -8.16 -21.41 -3.33
C ASP A 27 -7.80 -20.36 -2.28
N GLY A 28 -8.32 -19.14 -2.40
CA GLY A 28 -8.12 -18.06 -1.42
C GLY A 28 -6.69 -17.55 -1.29
N PHE A 29 -5.74 -18.12 -2.01
CA PHE A 29 -4.34 -17.70 -2.04
C PHE A 29 -4.03 -16.95 -3.33
N PHE A 30 -3.51 -15.73 -3.18
CA PHE A 30 -2.90 -15.00 -4.27
C PHE A 30 -1.42 -15.39 -4.32
N GLU A 31 -1.00 -16.15 -5.31
CA GLU A 31 0.43 -16.27 -5.61
C GLU A 31 0.93 -14.91 -6.12
N ASP A 32 1.99 -14.39 -5.50
CA ASP A 32 2.44 -13.00 -5.67
C ASP A 32 2.74 -12.61 -7.12
N TYR A 33 3.14 -13.56 -7.99
CA TYR A 33 3.56 -13.25 -9.37
C TYR A 33 2.41 -12.95 -10.32
N GLU A 34 1.21 -13.47 -10.09
CA GLU A 34 0.07 -13.22 -10.97
C GLU A 34 -0.52 -11.83 -10.78
N PHE A 35 -0.17 -11.16 -9.67
CA PHE A 35 -0.69 -9.85 -9.28
C PHE A 35 0.33 -8.72 -9.26
N GLU A 36 1.60 -8.95 -9.60
CA GLU A 36 2.60 -7.89 -9.61
C GLU A 36 2.17 -6.66 -10.41
N TRP A 37 1.47 -6.87 -11.51
CA TRP A 37 0.95 -5.78 -12.34
C TRP A 37 -0.26 -5.04 -11.72
N TYR A 38 -1.06 -5.65 -10.85
CA TYR A 38 -2.09 -4.96 -10.08
C TYR A 38 -1.50 -4.00 -9.06
N TYR A 39 -0.36 -4.34 -8.51
CA TYR A 39 0.29 -3.54 -7.49
C TYR A 39 0.81 -2.19 -8.01
N GLU A 40 0.88 -1.99 -9.31
CA GLU A 40 1.34 -0.74 -9.89
C GLU A 40 0.20 0.13 -10.47
N LEU A 41 -1.06 -0.32 -10.39
CA LEU A 41 -2.22 0.37 -10.96
C LEU A 41 -2.32 1.87 -10.61
N PRO A 42 -2.08 2.30 -9.37
CA PRO A 42 -2.46 3.64 -8.96
C PRO A 42 -1.53 4.77 -9.39
N LYS A 43 -0.32 4.51 -9.87
CA LYS A 43 0.66 5.59 -10.09
C LYS A 43 0.25 6.65 -11.11
N CYS A 44 -0.78 6.41 -11.92
CA CYS A 44 -1.00 7.22 -13.12
C CYS A 44 -2.44 7.68 -13.38
N THR A 45 -3.46 7.35 -12.56
CA THR A 45 -4.81 7.34 -13.12
C THR A 45 -5.93 8.02 -12.35
N PHE A 46 -5.71 8.42 -11.11
CA PHE A 46 -6.77 9.09 -10.37
C PHE A 46 -6.63 10.61 -10.49
N GLU A 47 -7.53 11.22 -11.23
CA GLU A 47 -7.58 12.68 -11.39
C GLU A 47 -8.43 13.35 -10.29
N SER A 48 -9.32 12.57 -9.64
CA SER A 48 -10.18 13.08 -8.59
C SER A 48 -10.46 12.07 -7.48
N PHE A 49 -10.93 12.59 -6.33
CA PHE A 49 -11.41 11.76 -5.22
C PHE A 49 -12.60 10.88 -5.63
N ASP A 50 -13.52 11.43 -6.42
CA ASP A 50 -14.75 10.73 -6.83
C ASP A 50 -14.43 9.58 -7.78
N ASP A 51 -13.45 9.72 -8.66
CA ASP A 51 -13.00 8.63 -9.53
C ASP A 51 -12.41 7.49 -8.73
N LEU A 52 -11.49 7.79 -7.80
CA LEU A 52 -10.88 6.80 -6.92
C LEU A 52 -11.93 6.11 -6.04
N LYS A 53 -12.84 6.89 -5.45
CA LYS A 53 -13.92 6.37 -4.62
C LYS A 53 -14.86 5.47 -5.42
N SER A 54 -15.26 5.89 -6.61
CA SER A 54 -16.15 5.13 -7.50
C SER A 54 -15.54 3.81 -7.93
N PHE A 55 -14.25 3.82 -8.27
CA PHE A 55 -13.48 2.62 -8.59
C PHE A 55 -13.46 1.62 -7.43
N ILE A 56 -13.12 2.08 -6.23
CA ILE A 56 -13.06 1.26 -5.03
C ILE A 56 -14.44 0.73 -4.67
N GLN A 57 -15.45 1.59 -4.70
CA GLN A 57 -16.82 1.22 -4.40
C GLN A 57 -17.33 0.15 -5.37
N PHE A 58 -17.08 0.31 -6.67
CA PHE A 58 -17.42 -0.69 -7.67
C PHE A 58 -16.83 -2.06 -7.34
N ILE A 59 -15.55 -2.14 -7.01
CA ILE A 59 -14.90 -3.41 -6.67
C ILE A 59 -15.55 -4.04 -5.44
N ILE A 60 -15.76 -3.26 -4.37
CA ILE A 60 -16.33 -3.77 -3.12
C ILE A 60 -17.77 -4.27 -3.32
N GLU A 61 -18.56 -3.60 -4.16
CA GLU A 61 -19.96 -3.97 -4.41
C GLU A 61 -20.09 -5.23 -5.30
N ASN A 62 -19.18 -5.44 -6.25
CA ASN A 62 -19.28 -6.49 -7.26
C ASN A 62 -18.43 -7.75 -6.95
N VAL A 63 -17.62 -7.72 -5.91
CA VAL A 63 -16.92 -8.91 -5.41
C VAL A 63 -17.86 -9.73 -4.51
N ASN A 64 -17.85 -11.06 -4.67
CA ASN A 64 -18.63 -11.97 -3.84
C ASN A 64 -18.36 -11.74 -2.35
N VAL A 65 -19.39 -11.92 -1.52
CA VAL A 65 -19.33 -11.65 -0.07
C VAL A 65 -18.17 -12.37 0.62
N ASP A 66 -17.88 -13.60 0.20
CA ASP A 66 -16.81 -14.45 0.76
C ASP A 66 -15.41 -13.90 0.47
N TYR A 67 -15.25 -13.11 -0.59
CA TYR A 67 -13.99 -12.53 -1.03
C TYR A 67 -13.84 -11.04 -0.73
N LYS A 68 -14.79 -10.40 -0.07
CA LYS A 68 -14.73 -8.96 0.26
C LYS A 68 -13.50 -8.61 1.11
N SER A 69 -13.09 -9.50 2.01
CA SER A 69 -11.88 -9.29 2.82
C SER A 69 -10.63 -9.19 1.95
N VAL A 70 -10.56 -10.01 0.90
CA VAL A 70 -9.46 -10.00 -0.09
C VAL A 70 -9.50 -8.72 -0.91
N ALA A 71 -10.67 -8.29 -1.35
CA ALA A 71 -10.82 -7.03 -2.09
C ALA A 71 -10.35 -5.83 -1.26
N TYR A 72 -10.73 -5.73 0.01
CA TYR A 72 -10.27 -4.66 0.90
C TYR A 72 -8.74 -4.69 1.08
N GLU A 73 -8.15 -5.87 1.29
CA GLU A 73 -6.70 -6.01 1.44
C GLU A 73 -5.97 -5.60 0.16
N LEU A 74 -6.44 -6.04 -1.01
CA LEU A 74 -5.89 -5.64 -2.30
C LEU A 74 -5.94 -4.12 -2.49
N ILE A 75 -7.10 -3.49 -2.22
CA ILE A 75 -7.26 -2.04 -2.31
C ILE A 75 -6.27 -1.33 -1.38
N GLY A 76 -6.11 -1.78 -0.14
CA GLY A 76 -5.13 -1.23 0.78
C GLY A 76 -3.71 -1.27 0.23
N ARG A 77 -3.28 -2.40 -0.34
CA ARG A 77 -1.98 -2.55 -0.99
C ARG A 77 -1.80 -1.58 -2.17
N LEU A 78 -2.83 -1.44 -3.00
CA LEU A 78 -2.81 -0.51 -4.14
C LEU A 78 -2.64 0.94 -3.68
N LEU A 79 -3.39 1.36 -2.67
CA LEU A 79 -3.33 2.71 -2.12
C LEU A 79 -1.96 3.04 -1.54
N ALA A 80 -1.40 2.14 -0.74
CA ALA A 80 -0.08 2.33 -0.15
C ALA A 80 1.03 2.48 -1.19
N ARG A 81 0.99 1.65 -2.24
CA ARG A 81 1.97 1.69 -3.33
C ARG A 81 1.87 2.94 -4.21
N ALA A 82 0.73 3.60 -4.17
CA ALA A 82 0.52 4.85 -4.90
C ALA A 82 1.03 6.09 -4.15
N LEU A 83 1.40 5.98 -2.87
CA LEU A 83 1.91 7.10 -2.11
C LEU A 83 3.22 7.63 -2.70
N ASP A 84 3.30 8.95 -2.79
CA ASP A 84 4.54 9.66 -3.04
C ASP A 84 5.28 9.89 -1.70
N THR A 85 6.58 10.06 -1.75
CA THR A 85 7.41 10.34 -0.55
C THR A 85 7.15 11.72 0.06
N GLU A 86 6.60 12.63 -0.73
CA GLU A 86 6.15 13.95 -0.29
C GLU A 86 4.62 14.00 -0.31
N ILE A 87 4.02 14.84 0.54
CA ILE A 87 2.56 15.02 0.58
C ILE A 87 2.12 15.76 -0.69
N THR A 88 1.48 15.05 -1.58
CA THR A 88 0.90 15.56 -2.83
C THR A 88 -0.62 15.55 -2.78
N GLU A 89 -1.27 16.16 -3.75
CA GLU A 89 -2.74 16.06 -3.91
C GLU A 89 -3.19 14.60 -4.02
N LYS A 90 -2.40 13.74 -4.66
CA LYS A 90 -2.67 12.30 -4.74
C LYS A 90 -2.63 11.64 -3.37
N ASN A 91 -1.65 11.96 -2.52
CA ASN A 91 -1.59 11.45 -1.16
C ASN A 91 -2.83 11.86 -0.36
N ILE A 92 -3.28 13.11 -0.51
CA ILE A 92 -4.51 13.61 0.12
C ILE A 92 -5.74 12.81 -0.30
N LEU A 93 -5.85 12.46 -1.60
CA LEU A 93 -6.94 11.60 -2.08
C LEU A 93 -6.90 10.21 -1.44
N ILE A 94 -5.71 9.62 -1.33
CA ILE A 94 -5.50 8.31 -0.71
C ILE A 94 -5.89 8.35 0.77
N PHE A 95 -5.42 9.35 1.53
CA PHE A 95 -5.75 9.49 2.95
C PHE A 95 -7.25 9.68 3.17
N LYS A 96 -7.93 10.48 2.34
CA LYS A 96 -9.40 10.61 2.39
C LYS A 96 -10.10 9.26 2.22
N ILE A 97 -9.63 8.41 1.32
CA ILE A 97 -10.20 7.08 1.12
C ILE A 97 -9.97 6.19 2.35
N VAL A 98 -8.74 6.13 2.84
CA VAL A 98 -8.36 5.30 4.00
C VAL A 98 -9.18 5.70 5.22
N ASP A 99 -9.29 7.00 5.53
CA ASP A 99 -10.08 7.50 6.64
C ASP A 99 -11.58 7.28 6.47
N ASN A 100 -12.12 7.40 5.23
CA ASN A 100 -13.53 7.19 4.94
C ASN A 100 -13.96 5.72 5.12
N TYR A 101 -13.13 4.77 4.68
CA TYR A 101 -13.45 3.36 4.81
C TYR A 101 -13.16 2.80 6.20
N ASN A 102 -12.08 3.23 6.85
CA ASN A 102 -11.66 2.80 8.20
C ASN A 102 -11.81 1.28 8.39
N ASN A 103 -11.24 0.50 7.48
CA ASN A 103 -11.46 -0.94 7.42
C ASN A 103 -10.19 -1.71 7.74
N LYS A 104 -10.22 -2.59 8.76
CA LYS A 104 -9.06 -3.35 9.25
C LYS A 104 -8.37 -4.20 8.18
N ARG A 105 -9.08 -4.71 7.19
CA ARG A 105 -8.48 -5.50 6.10
C ARG A 105 -7.76 -4.59 5.10
N MET A 106 -8.36 -3.44 4.80
CA MET A 106 -7.70 -2.40 4.01
C MET A 106 -6.43 -1.89 4.70
N ASP A 107 -6.48 -1.67 6.02
CA ASP A 107 -5.33 -1.26 6.84
C ASP A 107 -4.20 -2.28 6.76
N SER A 108 -4.52 -3.57 6.90
CA SER A 108 -3.53 -4.65 6.78
C SER A 108 -2.90 -4.66 5.40
N GLY A 109 -3.70 -4.52 4.35
CA GLY A 109 -3.23 -4.41 2.99
C GLY A 109 -2.36 -3.18 2.77
N PHE A 110 -2.73 -2.03 3.35
CA PHE A 110 -1.96 -0.79 3.26
C PHE A 110 -0.55 -0.95 3.86
N ILE A 111 -0.45 -1.54 5.05
CA ILE A 111 0.84 -1.81 5.70
C ILE A 111 1.70 -2.72 4.82
N VAL A 112 1.17 -3.87 4.38
CA VAL A 112 1.90 -4.82 3.53
C VAL A 112 2.29 -4.20 2.19
N GLY A 113 1.41 -3.39 1.59
CA GLY A 113 1.66 -2.69 0.34
C GLY A 113 2.82 -1.71 0.44
N TYR A 114 2.91 -1.00 1.56
CA TYR A 114 4.02 -0.07 1.82
C TYR A 114 5.35 -0.81 2.00
N ASP A 115 5.36 -1.87 2.82
CA ASP A 115 6.55 -2.67 3.08
C ASP A 115 7.12 -3.29 1.79
N SER A 116 6.24 -3.75 0.90
CA SER A 116 6.66 -4.38 -0.35
C SER A 116 7.34 -3.44 -1.36
N LEU A 117 7.20 -2.11 -1.21
CA LEU A 117 7.93 -1.12 -2.00
C LEU A 117 9.41 -1.00 -1.59
N ASN A 118 9.73 -1.40 -0.37
CA ASN A 118 11.04 -1.18 0.25
C ASN A 118 11.78 -2.51 0.49
N LEU A 119 11.50 -3.54 -0.32
CA LEU A 119 12.03 -4.91 -0.16
C LEU A 119 13.55 -5.05 -0.39
N VAL A 120 14.24 -4.04 -0.91
CA VAL A 120 15.71 -4.07 -1.00
C VAL A 120 16.28 -3.60 0.34
N ARG A 121 16.37 -4.53 1.29
CA ARG A 121 17.02 -4.32 2.57
C ARG A 121 18.52 -4.54 2.40
N THR A 122 19.29 -3.49 2.30
CA THR A 122 20.73 -3.56 2.53
C THR A 122 20.97 -3.51 4.04
N VAL A 123 21.62 -4.54 4.58
CA VAL A 123 22.02 -4.58 5.99
C VAL A 123 23.26 -3.70 6.17
N GLU A 124 23.16 -2.42 5.82
CA GLU A 124 24.19 -1.42 6.06
C GLU A 124 23.70 -0.53 7.21
N ASP A 125 24.29 -0.72 8.38
CA ASP A 125 24.19 0.13 9.60
C ASP A 125 22.78 0.66 10.03
N GLY A 126 21.70 0.19 9.40
CA GLY A 126 20.33 0.62 9.69
C GLY A 126 19.96 2.05 9.23
N MET A 127 20.85 2.75 8.53
CA MET A 127 20.63 4.14 8.10
C MET A 127 19.50 4.27 7.08
N ASP A 128 19.36 3.32 6.16
CA ASP A 128 18.27 3.34 5.18
C ASP A 128 16.92 3.18 5.86
N GLN A 129 16.83 2.27 6.83
CA GLN A 129 15.61 2.08 7.63
C GLN A 129 15.26 3.34 8.43
N LYS A 130 16.27 3.99 9.00
CA LYS A 130 16.11 5.25 9.73
C LYS A 130 15.59 6.37 8.82
N ARG A 131 16.12 6.49 7.61
CA ARG A 131 15.66 7.47 6.63
C ARG A 131 14.19 7.25 6.23
N ILE A 132 13.78 6.00 5.99
CA ILE A 132 12.39 5.66 5.69
C ILE A 132 11.50 6.02 6.88
N TYR A 133 11.91 5.68 8.11
CA TYR A 133 11.22 6.09 9.32
C TYR A 133 10.99 7.61 9.37
N ASP A 134 12.04 8.40 9.16
CA ASP A 134 11.96 9.87 9.25
C ASP A 134 10.96 10.45 8.22
N VAL A 135 10.95 9.92 6.99
CA VAL A 135 10.00 10.32 5.93
C VAL A 135 8.56 9.99 6.33
N ILE A 136 8.30 8.75 6.75
CA ILE A 136 6.93 8.31 7.07
C ILE A 136 6.42 9.02 8.33
N ASN A 137 7.27 9.15 9.36
CA ASN A 137 6.89 9.80 10.61
C ASN A 137 6.56 11.28 10.39
N ASN A 138 7.36 11.98 9.60
CA ASN A 138 7.09 13.36 9.23
C ASN A 138 5.77 13.48 8.43
N MET A 139 5.50 12.55 7.52
CA MET A 139 4.23 12.53 6.80
C MET A 139 3.05 12.33 7.77
N ALA A 140 3.16 11.40 8.72
CA ALA A 140 2.12 11.12 9.71
C ALA A 140 1.81 12.36 10.57
N GLU A 141 2.85 13.03 11.07
CA GLU A 141 2.69 14.26 11.89
C GLU A 141 1.99 15.38 11.11
N ASN A 142 2.31 15.54 9.83
CA ASN A 142 1.70 16.59 9.00
C ASN A 142 0.22 16.37 8.66
N ILE A 143 -0.26 15.13 8.74
CA ILE A 143 -1.66 14.80 8.38
C ILE A 143 -2.54 14.44 9.58
N GLU A 144 -2.01 14.41 10.79
CA GLU A 144 -2.67 13.86 11.99
C GLU A 144 -4.02 14.53 12.27
N ILE A 145 -4.14 15.83 12.05
CA ILE A 145 -5.38 16.59 12.30
C ILE A 145 -6.44 16.28 11.25
N ASP A 146 -6.06 16.27 9.97
CA ASP A 146 -6.99 16.15 8.84
C ASP A 146 -7.34 14.70 8.51
N PHE A 147 -6.41 13.75 8.76
CA PHE A 147 -6.54 12.33 8.42
C PHE A 147 -6.03 11.45 9.57
N PRO A 148 -6.71 11.43 10.72
CA PRO A 148 -6.22 10.78 11.93
C PRO A 148 -6.03 9.27 11.78
N HIS A 149 -6.90 8.58 11.02
CA HIS A 149 -6.76 7.14 10.81
C HIS A 149 -5.54 6.81 9.94
N SER A 150 -5.35 7.54 8.84
CA SER A 150 -4.16 7.41 7.98
C SER A 150 -2.87 7.73 8.74
N ALA A 151 -2.87 8.77 9.58
CA ALA A 151 -1.74 9.10 10.42
C ALA A 151 -1.36 7.96 11.36
N LEU A 152 -2.33 7.34 12.03
CA LEU A 152 -2.10 6.16 12.88
C LEU A 152 -1.50 4.97 12.11
N LEU A 153 -1.94 4.74 10.86
CA LEU A 153 -1.35 3.70 10.03
C LEU A 153 0.10 4.01 9.65
N LEU A 154 0.39 5.25 9.26
CA LEU A 154 1.76 5.67 8.95
C LEU A 154 2.67 5.61 10.18
N GLN A 155 2.19 6.01 11.37
CA GLN A 155 2.92 5.87 12.63
C GLN A 155 3.24 4.40 12.95
N LYS A 156 2.30 3.49 12.68
CA LYS A 156 2.53 2.05 12.86
C LYS A 156 3.61 1.53 11.91
N ILE A 157 3.57 1.94 10.66
CA ILE A 157 4.58 1.59 9.65
C ILE A 157 5.94 2.19 10.05
N SER A 158 6.01 3.48 10.39
CA SER A 158 7.26 4.15 10.76
C SER A 158 7.92 3.48 11.96
N LYS A 159 7.16 3.10 12.98
CA LYS A 159 7.68 2.38 14.15
C LYS A 159 8.35 1.06 13.76
N GLN A 160 7.79 0.32 12.82
CA GLN A 160 8.36 -0.93 12.33
C GLN A 160 9.75 -0.69 11.68
N TYR A 161 9.89 0.37 10.87
CA TYR A 161 11.17 0.77 10.30
C TYR A 161 12.18 1.23 11.35
N LEU A 162 11.73 1.94 12.39
CA LEU A 162 12.60 2.33 13.51
C LEU A 162 13.13 1.11 14.27
N ASP A 163 12.29 0.13 14.53
CA ASP A 163 12.67 -1.08 15.25
C ASP A 163 13.63 -1.94 14.39
N ASN A 164 13.40 -2.02 13.07
CA ASN A 164 14.32 -2.65 12.13
C ASN A 164 15.68 -1.94 12.09
N SER A 165 15.71 -0.60 12.04
CA SER A 165 16.95 0.19 12.06
C SER A 165 17.79 -0.11 13.30
N LYS A 166 17.19 -0.19 14.48
CA LYS A 166 17.89 -0.54 15.73
C LYS A 166 18.47 -1.95 15.68
N THR A 167 17.70 -2.90 15.13
CA THR A 167 18.14 -4.29 14.98
C THR A 167 19.33 -4.39 14.02
N ASP A 168 19.26 -3.72 12.87
CA ASP A 168 20.33 -3.71 11.87
C ASP A 168 21.60 -3.08 12.44
N PHE A 169 21.48 -1.96 13.19
CA PHE A 169 22.60 -1.34 13.88
C PHE A 169 23.28 -2.29 14.88
N ILE A 170 22.50 -2.94 15.75
CA ILE A 170 23.03 -3.89 16.74
C ILE A 170 23.71 -5.06 16.03
N THR A 171 23.13 -5.57 14.95
CA THR A 171 23.68 -6.69 14.17
C THR A 171 25.01 -6.32 13.53
N SER A 172 25.13 -5.11 12.97
CA SER A 172 26.36 -4.61 12.37
C SER A 172 27.48 -4.42 13.40
N GLU A 173 27.16 -3.87 14.60
CA GLU A 173 28.12 -3.69 15.69
C GLU A 173 28.61 -5.00 16.30
N LEU A 174 27.76 -6.01 16.36
CA LEU A 174 28.10 -7.33 16.93
C LEU A 174 28.80 -8.26 15.93
N GLY A 175 28.94 -7.86 14.67
CA GLY A 175 29.61 -8.67 13.64
C GLY A 175 28.90 -9.97 13.30
N PHE A 176 27.61 -10.09 13.57
CA PHE A 176 26.80 -11.21 13.12
C PHE A 176 26.48 -11.05 11.64
N GLU A 177 27.24 -11.75 10.78
CA GLU A 177 26.79 -11.99 9.40
C GLU A 177 25.52 -12.83 9.47
N VAL A 178 24.43 -12.27 8.99
CA VAL A 178 23.20 -13.04 8.76
C VAL A 178 23.46 -13.93 7.55
N LEU A 179 23.70 -15.23 7.82
CA LEU A 179 23.80 -16.28 6.82
C LEU A 179 22.46 -16.51 6.12
#